data_d02d76907d38483d58af56903677d610
#
_entry.id   d02d76907d38483d58af56903677d610
#
_cell.length_a   1.000
_cell.length_b   1.000
_cell.length_c   1.000
_cell.angle_alpha   90.00
_cell.angle_beta   90.00
_cell.angle_gamma   90.00
#
_symmetry.space_group_name_H-M   'P 1'
#
loop_
_entity.id
_entity.type
_entity.pdbx_description
1 polymer ?
#
loop_
_entity_poly.entity_id
_entity_poly.type
_entity_poly.pdbx_seq_one_letter_code
_entity_poly.pdbx_strand_id
1 'polypeptide(L)'
;MVHSTLKRQTAPVRDIYYSVIIPAYNEEAFLPDTLAGLHLAMKAIPQKGEIIVVDNDSTDSTAEIARKAGARVVFEPFRQIARARNSGARAARSALLVFLDADTILPPALLNQALTLLASGTCCGGGTVLNFDAPLPFLAGRLIKFWNWISRTNRLAAGSFIFCLARAFHATGGFDEKTFAGEEIFLSRRISAWGKKQNLLFTILEKHPVITSSRKFHWYSSLQIALLLLLFSIFPFALRSRLLCRFWYTRPMK
;
A
#
# COMPACT_ATOMS: atom_id res chain seq x y z
N MET A 1 -16.68 -10.53 -54.45
CA MET A 1 -16.95 -9.81 -53.20
C MET A 1 -16.65 -10.76 -52.05
N VAL A 2 -15.51 -10.60 -51.40
CA VAL A 2 -15.11 -11.43 -50.25
C VAL A 2 -15.28 -10.56 -49.01
N HIS A 3 -16.33 -10.85 -48.21
CA HIS A 3 -16.52 -10.21 -46.91
C HIS A 3 -15.54 -10.82 -45.90
N SER A 4 -14.47 -10.10 -45.62
CA SER A 4 -13.56 -10.38 -44.49
C SER A 4 -14.24 -9.96 -43.20
N THR A 5 -14.78 -10.93 -42.47
CA THR A 5 -15.31 -10.74 -41.11
C THR A 5 -14.11 -10.65 -40.14
N LEU A 6 -13.72 -9.43 -39.78
CA LEU A 6 -12.79 -9.18 -38.68
C LEU A 6 -13.42 -9.69 -37.37
N LYS A 7 -13.01 -10.89 -36.94
CA LYS A 7 -13.23 -11.37 -35.56
C LYS A 7 -12.52 -10.40 -34.61
N ARG A 8 -13.28 -9.60 -33.88
CA ARG A 8 -12.79 -8.90 -32.70
C ARG A 8 -12.27 -9.97 -31.73
N GLN A 9 -10.97 -10.07 -31.58
CA GLN A 9 -10.36 -10.83 -30.50
C GLN A 9 -10.78 -10.14 -29.19
N THR A 10 -11.75 -10.70 -28.49
CA THR A 10 -12.07 -10.34 -27.11
C THR A 10 -10.84 -10.72 -26.28
N ALA A 11 -10.20 -9.70 -25.68
CA ALA A 11 -9.15 -9.95 -24.69
C ALA A 11 -9.67 -10.90 -23.61
N PRO A 12 -8.86 -11.85 -23.11
CA PRO A 12 -9.30 -12.81 -22.11
C PRO A 12 -9.89 -12.04 -20.92
N VAL A 13 -11.13 -12.38 -20.56
CA VAL A 13 -11.80 -11.85 -19.37
C VAL A 13 -10.88 -12.22 -18.18
N ARG A 14 -10.22 -11.23 -17.58
CA ARG A 14 -9.45 -11.46 -16.37
C ARG A 14 -10.45 -11.76 -15.26
N ASP A 15 -10.49 -13.01 -14.78
CA ASP A 15 -11.39 -13.44 -13.70
C ASP A 15 -11.21 -12.60 -12.41
N ILE A 16 -10.06 -11.98 -12.23
CA ILE A 16 -9.72 -11.16 -11.07
C ILE A 16 -9.77 -9.68 -11.44
N TYR A 17 -10.68 -8.94 -10.79
CA TYR A 17 -10.92 -7.54 -11.05
C TYR A 17 -9.92 -6.62 -10.34
N TYR A 18 -9.49 -6.96 -9.09
CA TYR A 18 -8.49 -6.23 -8.33
C TYR A 18 -7.61 -7.17 -7.52
N SER A 19 -6.37 -6.76 -7.25
CA SER A 19 -5.42 -7.48 -6.42
C SER A 19 -5.05 -6.64 -5.21
N VAL A 20 -5.24 -7.19 -4.00
CA VAL A 20 -4.77 -6.57 -2.76
C VAL A 20 -3.45 -7.22 -2.36
N ILE A 21 -2.40 -6.41 -2.20
CA ILE A 21 -1.03 -6.83 -1.94
C ILE A 21 -0.65 -6.38 -0.52
N ILE A 22 -0.26 -7.34 0.31
CA ILE A 22 0.07 -7.12 1.72
C ILE A 22 1.51 -7.56 1.96
N PRO A 23 2.48 -6.64 2.09
CA PRO A 23 3.82 -6.99 2.53
C PRO A 23 3.79 -7.34 4.01
N ALA A 24 4.37 -8.48 4.40
CA ALA A 24 4.35 -8.94 5.78
C ALA A 24 5.73 -9.48 6.20
N TYR A 25 6.20 -9.08 7.39
CA TYR A 25 7.38 -9.60 8.06
C TYR A 25 7.11 -9.74 9.54
N ASN A 26 7.00 -10.97 10.03
CA ASN A 26 6.68 -11.29 11.43
C ASN A 26 5.42 -10.56 11.93
N GLU A 27 4.32 -10.71 11.22
CA GLU A 27 3.04 -10.05 11.49
C GLU A 27 1.96 -11.01 12.02
N GLU A 28 2.34 -12.16 12.63
CA GLU A 28 1.38 -13.16 13.15
C GLU A 28 0.35 -12.56 14.12
N ALA A 29 0.73 -11.51 14.87
CA ALA A 29 -0.16 -10.87 15.84
C ALA A 29 -1.20 -9.91 15.22
N PHE A 30 -0.95 -9.35 14.03
CA PHE A 30 -1.80 -8.31 13.43
C PHE A 30 -2.45 -8.75 12.12
N LEU A 31 -1.80 -9.62 11.37
CA LEU A 31 -2.27 -10.11 10.09
C LEU A 31 -3.66 -10.76 10.14
N PRO A 32 -4.04 -11.53 11.20
CA PRO A 32 -5.39 -12.09 11.31
C PRO A 32 -6.50 -11.02 11.23
N ASP A 33 -6.38 -9.95 11.98
CA ASP A 33 -7.38 -8.87 12.02
C ASP A 33 -7.40 -8.10 10.70
N THR A 34 -6.23 -7.84 10.11
CA THR A 34 -6.11 -7.22 8.78
C THR A 34 -6.82 -8.06 7.71
N LEU A 35 -6.60 -9.38 7.69
CA LEU A 35 -7.24 -10.27 6.72
C LEU A 35 -8.75 -10.41 6.97
N ALA A 36 -9.19 -10.48 8.22
CA ALA A 36 -10.60 -10.51 8.57
C ALA A 36 -11.33 -9.22 8.11
N GLY A 37 -10.76 -8.05 8.40
CA GLY A 37 -11.27 -6.76 7.94
C GLY A 37 -11.28 -6.66 6.41
N LEU A 38 -10.24 -7.13 5.75
CA LEU A 38 -10.15 -7.15 4.29
C LEU A 38 -11.22 -8.06 3.66
N HIS A 39 -11.45 -9.25 4.21
CA HIS A 39 -12.53 -10.12 3.74
C HIS A 39 -13.92 -9.48 3.86
N LEU A 40 -14.17 -8.73 4.95
CA LEU A 40 -15.41 -7.96 5.09
C LEU A 40 -15.51 -6.86 4.02
N ALA A 41 -14.40 -6.15 3.76
CA ALA A 41 -14.37 -5.13 2.72
C ALA A 41 -14.60 -5.74 1.32
N MET A 42 -14.01 -6.88 1.03
CA MET A 42 -14.15 -7.58 -0.24
C MET A 42 -15.57 -8.13 -0.47
N LYS A 43 -16.26 -8.58 0.58
CA LYS A 43 -17.66 -9.03 0.49
C LYS A 43 -18.62 -7.93 0.03
N ALA A 44 -18.28 -6.66 0.29
CA ALA A 44 -19.07 -5.51 -0.15
C ALA A 44 -18.83 -5.14 -1.62
N ILE A 45 -17.87 -5.80 -2.31
CA ILE A 45 -17.51 -5.54 -3.71
C ILE A 45 -18.05 -6.69 -4.55
N PRO A 46 -18.92 -6.42 -5.56
CA PRO A 46 -19.48 -7.48 -6.42
C PRO A 46 -18.43 -8.21 -7.26
N GLN A 47 -17.35 -7.50 -7.63
CA GLN A 47 -16.30 -8.06 -8.48
C GLN A 47 -15.31 -8.89 -7.66
N LYS A 48 -14.85 -9.98 -8.26
CA LYS A 48 -13.89 -10.89 -7.65
C LYS A 48 -12.52 -10.25 -7.49
N GLY A 49 -12.01 -10.18 -6.27
CA GLY A 49 -10.63 -9.80 -5.95
C GLY A 49 -9.76 -10.98 -5.57
N GLU A 50 -8.45 -10.76 -5.51
CA GLU A 50 -7.48 -11.68 -4.90
C GLU A 50 -6.71 -10.99 -3.78
N ILE A 51 -6.26 -11.78 -2.80
CA ILE A 51 -5.35 -11.35 -1.74
C ILE A 51 -3.99 -11.99 -1.98
N ILE A 52 -2.94 -11.18 -1.99
CA ILE A 52 -1.55 -11.60 -2.12
C ILE A 52 -0.82 -11.13 -0.88
N VAL A 53 -0.43 -12.05 -0.01
CA VAL A 53 0.45 -11.75 1.12
C VAL A 53 1.88 -12.06 0.68
N VAL A 54 2.74 -11.06 0.76
CA VAL A 54 4.16 -11.24 0.47
C VAL A 54 4.90 -11.47 1.77
N ASP A 55 5.25 -12.72 2.02
CA ASP A 55 6.08 -13.11 3.15
C ASP A 55 7.52 -12.67 2.90
N ASN A 56 7.96 -11.65 3.64
CA ASN A 56 9.28 -11.05 3.46
C ASN A 56 10.31 -11.66 4.43
N ASP A 57 10.49 -12.99 4.35
CA ASP A 57 11.40 -13.78 5.17
C ASP A 57 11.00 -13.79 6.66
N SER A 58 9.71 -14.06 6.94
CA SER A 58 9.20 -14.20 8.31
C SER A 58 9.71 -15.48 8.99
N THR A 59 9.88 -15.41 10.30
CA THR A 59 10.30 -16.51 11.17
C THR A 59 9.20 -16.99 12.11
N ASP A 60 8.03 -16.35 12.05
CA ASP A 60 6.83 -16.67 12.82
C ASP A 60 5.75 -17.32 11.92
N SER A 61 4.52 -17.43 12.42
CA SER A 61 3.40 -18.06 11.70
C SER A 61 2.76 -17.20 10.61
N THR A 62 3.36 -16.07 10.22
CA THR A 62 2.79 -15.10 9.25
C THR A 62 2.32 -15.78 7.96
N ALA A 63 3.19 -16.57 7.32
CA ALA A 63 2.89 -17.23 6.04
C ALA A 63 1.79 -18.30 6.18
N GLU A 64 1.74 -19.02 7.30
CA GLU A 64 0.72 -20.01 7.57
C GLU A 64 -0.65 -19.36 7.78
N ILE A 65 -0.72 -18.30 8.57
CA ILE A 65 -1.93 -17.50 8.79
C ILE A 65 -2.50 -16.99 7.47
N ALA A 66 -1.63 -16.44 6.60
CA ALA A 66 -2.03 -15.96 5.29
C ALA A 66 -2.67 -17.06 4.42
N ARG A 67 -2.05 -18.25 4.37
CA ARG A 67 -2.59 -19.39 3.60
C ARG A 67 -3.92 -19.88 4.16
N LYS A 68 -4.05 -20.01 5.49
CA LYS A 68 -5.30 -20.40 6.14
C LYS A 68 -6.45 -19.43 5.87
N ALA A 69 -6.13 -18.14 5.73
CA ALA A 69 -7.09 -17.12 5.34
C ALA A 69 -7.40 -17.08 3.82
N GLY A 70 -6.88 -18.03 3.02
CA GLY A 70 -7.13 -18.10 1.58
C GLY A 70 -6.34 -17.11 0.74
N ALA A 71 -5.34 -16.44 1.30
CA ALA A 71 -4.44 -15.57 0.54
C ALA A 71 -3.42 -16.39 -0.26
N ARG A 72 -3.06 -15.90 -1.43
CA ARG A 72 -1.91 -16.41 -2.17
C ARG A 72 -0.63 -15.84 -1.55
N VAL A 73 0.25 -16.71 -1.06
CA VAL A 73 1.51 -16.32 -0.43
C VAL A 73 2.63 -16.29 -1.48
N VAL A 74 3.35 -15.20 -1.53
CA VAL A 74 4.57 -15.00 -2.33
C VAL A 74 5.74 -14.80 -1.37
N PHE A 75 6.84 -15.52 -1.58
CA PHE A 75 8.04 -15.37 -0.76
C PHE A 75 9.00 -14.35 -1.38
N GLU A 76 9.48 -13.41 -0.57
CA GLU A 76 10.53 -12.44 -0.93
C GLU A 76 11.67 -12.51 0.10
N PRO A 77 12.84 -13.07 -0.27
CA PRO A 77 13.91 -13.34 0.67
C PRO A 77 14.64 -12.10 1.18
N PHE A 78 14.57 -11.00 0.44
CA PHE A 78 15.27 -9.79 0.85
C PHE A 78 14.34 -8.88 1.68
N ARG A 79 14.66 -8.71 2.97
CA ARG A 79 13.87 -7.92 3.93
C ARG A 79 13.85 -6.44 3.58
N GLN A 80 12.92 -6.07 2.71
CA GLN A 80 12.69 -4.69 2.28
C GLN A 80 11.25 -4.50 1.80
N ILE A 81 10.57 -3.51 2.37
CA ILE A 81 9.15 -3.24 2.09
C ILE A 81 8.92 -2.96 0.59
N ALA A 82 9.77 -2.16 -0.05
CA ALA A 82 9.69 -1.86 -1.48
C ALA A 82 9.75 -3.14 -2.34
N ARG A 83 10.69 -4.06 -2.03
CA ARG A 83 10.81 -5.35 -2.73
C ARG A 83 9.59 -6.24 -2.52
N ALA A 84 9.12 -6.34 -1.28
CA ALA A 84 7.92 -7.12 -0.97
C ALA A 84 6.71 -6.61 -1.77
N ARG A 85 6.46 -5.29 -1.78
CA ARG A 85 5.38 -4.69 -2.57
C ARG A 85 5.56 -4.93 -4.08
N ASN A 86 6.78 -4.80 -4.60
CA ASN A 86 7.09 -5.09 -6.01
C ASN A 86 6.86 -6.55 -6.36
N SER A 87 7.28 -7.49 -5.51
CA SER A 87 7.07 -8.94 -5.70
C SER A 87 5.59 -9.29 -5.74
N GLY A 88 4.79 -8.68 -4.85
CA GLY A 88 3.33 -8.81 -4.88
C GLY A 88 2.69 -8.25 -6.15
N ALA A 89 3.15 -7.08 -6.60
CA ALA A 89 2.65 -6.45 -7.83
C ALA A 89 2.99 -7.29 -9.09
N ARG A 90 4.17 -7.89 -9.14
CA ARG A 90 4.54 -8.83 -10.23
C ARG A 90 3.66 -10.09 -10.24
N ALA A 91 3.27 -10.55 -9.05
CA ALA A 91 2.40 -11.71 -8.90
C ALA A 91 0.91 -11.40 -9.14
N ALA A 92 0.51 -10.12 -9.12
CA ALA A 92 -0.89 -9.71 -9.29
C ALA A 92 -1.44 -10.06 -10.68
N ARG A 93 -2.71 -10.48 -10.70
CA ARG A 93 -3.43 -10.89 -11.92
C ARG A 93 -4.34 -9.79 -12.46
N SER A 94 -4.56 -8.75 -11.68
CA SER A 94 -5.48 -7.66 -12.02
C SER A 94 -4.77 -6.45 -12.63
N ALA A 95 -5.54 -5.62 -13.31
CA ALA A 95 -5.14 -4.29 -13.76
C ALA A 95 -5.28 -3.21 -12.65
N LEU A 96 -5.98 -3.52 -11.55
CA LEU A 96 -6.20 -2.63 -10.41
C LEU A 96 -5.43 -3.17 -9.20
N LEU A 97 -4.44 -2.43 -8.74
CA LEU A 97 -3.59 -2.80 -7.61
C LEU A 97 -3.97 -1.99 -6.37
N VAL A 98 -4.05 -2.68 -5.24
CA VAL A 98 -4.22 -2.08 -3.92
C VAL A 98 -3.10 -2.61 -3.02
N PHE A 99 -2.31 -1.74 -2.43
CA PHE A 99 -1.30 -2.07 -1.41
C PHE A 99 -1.86 -1.72 -0.05
N LEU A 100 -1.78 -2.67 0.87
CA LEU A 100 -2.28 -2.55 2.25
C LEU A 100 -1.23 -3.09 3.22
N ASP A 101 -0.90 -2.35 4.27
CA ASP A 101 0.02 -2.86 5.29
C ASP A 101 -0.63 -3.95 6.15
N ALA A 102 0.19 -4.88 6.67
CA ALA A 102 -0.24 -6.08 7.40
C ALA A 102 -0.85 -5.80 8.80
N ASP A 103 -0.85 -4.56 9.24
CA ASP A 103 -1.40 -4.06 10.51
C ASP A 103 -2.47 -2.98 10.30
N THR A 104 -3.16 -3.02 9.15
CA THR A 104 -4.07 -1.97 8.73
C THR A 104 -5.46 -2.52 8.41
N ILE A 105 -6.48 -1.95 9.01
CA ILE A 105 -7.89 -2.28 8.74
C ILE A 105 -8.41 -1.40 7.60
N LEU A 106 -8.94 -2.05 6.58
CA LEU A 106 -9.47 -1.40 5.38
C LEU A 106 -11.00 -1.28 5.46
N PRO A 107 -11.57 -0.07 5.58
CA PRO A 107 -13.01 0.10 5.53
C PRO A 107 -13.60 -0.31 4.18
N PRO A 108 -14.75 -1.04 4.13
CA PRO A 108 -15.40 -1.45 2.86
C PRO A 108 -15.67 -0.28 1.91
N ALA A 109 -16.11 0.85 2.47
CA ALA A 109 -16.40 2.06 1.69
C ALA A 109 -15.14 2.64 1.02
N LEU A 110 -13.96 2.55 1.67
CA LEU A 110 -12.70 3.01 1.09
C LEU A 110 -12.28 2.13 -0.09
N LEU A 111 -12.36 0.80 0.05
CA LEU A 111 -12.04 -0.13 -1.03
C LEU A 111 -12.94 0.13 -2.24
N ASN A 112 -14.24 0.23 -2.01
CA ASN A 112 -15.21 0.52 -3.07
C ASN A 112 -14.90 1.85 -3.78
N GLN A 113 -14.63 2.91 -3.03
CA GLN A 113 -14.31 4.23 -3.59
C GLN A 113 -13.03 4.19 -4.43
N ALA A 114 -11.97 3.53 -3.95
CA ALA A 114 -10.70 3.39 -4.67
C ALA A 114 -10.88 2.63 -6.00
N LEU A 115 -11.59 1.50 -5.98
CA LEU A 115 -11.86 0.69 -7.17
C LEU A 115 -12.74 1.42 -8.18
N THR A 116 -13.79 2.12 -7.71
CA THR A 116 -14.67 2.94 -8.56
C THR A 116 -13.87 4.04 -9.26
N LEU A 117 -12.99 4.74 -8.55
CA LEU A 117 -12.14 5.77 -9.14
C LEU A 117 -11.16 5.21 -10.18
N LEU A 118 -10.53 4.07 -9.92
CA LEU A 118 -9.65 3.43 -10.92
C LEU A 118 -10.44 2.98 -12.16
N ALA A 119 -11.66 2.48 -11.97
CA ALA A 119 -12.52 2.01 -13.06
C ALA A 119 -13.13 3.15 -13.87
N SER A 120 -13.29 4.35 -13.31
CA SER A 120 -13.89 5.50 -14.00
C SER A 120 -13.08 6.00 -15.19
N GLY A 121 -11.80 5.59 -15.31
CA GLY A 121 -10.91 6.10 -16.35
C GLY A 121 -10.42 7.53 -16.13
N THR A 122 -10.68 8.14 -14.96
CA THR A 122 -10.25 9.50 -14.61
C THR A 122 -9.09 9.53 -13.62
N CYS A 123 -8.78 8.39 -13.00
CA CYS A 123 -7.80 8.27 -11.93
C CYS A 123 -6.73 7.23 -12.25
N CYS A 124 -5.46 7.57 -12.01
CA CYS A 124 -4.33 6.64 -12.18
C CYS A 124 -3.89 5.98 -10.86
N GLY A 125 -4.29 6.53 -9.72
CA GLY A 125 -3.94 6.03 -8.41
C GLY A 125 -4.19 7.05 -7.30
N GLY A 126 -3.85 6.64 -6.08
CA GLY A 126 -4.05 7.48 -4.90
C GLY A 126 -3.71 6.77 -3.60
N GLY A 127 -4.11 7.40 -2.53
CA GLY A 127 -4.03 6.88 -1.17
C GLY A 127 -5.17 7.41 -0.32
N THR A 128 -5.01 7.35 1.00
CA THR A 128 -5.97 7.91 1.94
C THR A 128 -5.26 8.61 3.11
N VAL A 129 -6.01 9.42 3.85
CA VAL A 129 -5.54 9.94 5.13
C VAL A 129 -5.47 8.84 6.19
N LEU A 130 -4.59 9.01 7.17
CA LEU A 130 -4.35 8.05 8.23
C LEU A 130 -5.25 8.29 9.44
N ASN A 131 -5.77 7.22 10.00
CA ASN A 131 -6.30 7.13 11.36
C ASN A 131 -5.62 5.97 12.10
N PHE A 132 -5.73 5.93 13.41
CA PHE A 132 -5.04 4.94 14.25
C PHE A 132 -6.03 4.19 15.15
N ASP A 133 -5.67 2.96 15.49
CA ASP A 133 -6.46 2.04 16.33
C ASP A 133 -6.57 2.49 17.80
N ALA A 134 -5.65 3.36 18.26
CA ALA A 134 -5.65 3.91 19.61
C ALA A 134 -5.29 5.41 19.62
N PRO A 135 -5.64 6.15 20.68
CA PRO A 135 -5.25 7.55 20.87
C PRO A 135 -3.73 7.70 20.82
N LEU A 136 -3.26 8.67 20.04
CA LEU A 136 -1.84 8.97 19.93
C LEU A 136 -1.40 9.98 21.01
N PRO A 137 -0.13 9.91 21.47
CA PRO A 137 0.46 10.99 22.26
C PRO A 137 0.28 12.35 21.58
N PHE A 138 0.14 13.43 22.36
CA PHE A 138 -0.21 14.76 21.85
C PHE A 138 0.65 15.21 20.65
N LEU A 139 1.98 15.12 20.78
CA LEU A 139 2.91 15.53 19.73
C LEU A 139 2.76 14.64 18.49
N ALA A 140 2.64 13.31 18.66
CA ALA A 140 2.41 12.37 17.56
C ALA A 140 1.12 12.69 16.81
N GLY A 141 0.03 12.97 17.55
CA GLY A 141 -1.25 13.38 16.94
C GLY A 141 -1.13 14.65 16.09
N ARG A 142 -0.33 15.64 16.53
CA ARG A 142 -0.04 16.85 15.74
C ARG A 142 0.78 16.55 14.48
N LEU A 143 1.79 15.68 14.60
CA LEU A 143 2.60 15.25 13.44
C LEU A 143 1.74 14.52 12.40
N ILE A 144 0.82 13.66 12.82
CA ILE A 144 -0.09 12.96 11.90
C ILE A 144 -1.08 13.94 11.23
N LYS A 145 -1.64 14.90 11.96
CA LYS A 145 -2.48 15.96 11.36
C LYS A 145 -1.71 16.75 10.32
N PHE A 146 -0.46 17.10 10.60
CA PHE A 146 0.43 17.78 9.66
C PHE A 146 0.76 16.90 8.45
N TRP A 147 1.07 15.60 8.66
CA TRP A 147 1.26 14.66 7.58
C TRP A 147 0.01 14.54 6.68
N ASN A 148 -1.17 14.38 7.27
CA ASN A 148 -2.43 14.30 6.52
C ASN A 148 -2.68 15.58 5.69
N TRP A 149 -2.29 16.75 6.21
CA TRP A 149 -2.35 18.00 5.46
C TRP A 149 -1.36 18.00 4.27
N ILE A 150 -0.08 17.63 4.50
CA ILE A 150 0.93 17.49 3.43
C ILE A 150 0.46 16.47 2.37
N SER A 151 -0.01 15.32 2.80
CA SER A 151 -0.51 14.23 1.95
C SER A 151 -1.58 14.73 0.98
N ARG A 152 -2.59 15.45 1.49
CA ARG A 152 -3.67 16.03 0.68
C ARG A 152 -3.18 17.09 -0.29
N THR A 153 -2.41 18.06 0.22
CA THR A 153 -1.95 19.21 -0.57
C THR A 153 -1.01 18.78 -1.68
N ASN A 154 -0.09 17.84 -1.40
CA ASN A 154 0.92 17.40 -2.36
C ASN A 154 0.56 16.09 -3.07
N ARG A 155 -0.61 15.51 -2.79
CA ARG A 155 -1.08 14.24 -3.36
C ARG A 155 -0.07 13.10 -3.12
N LEU A 156 0.36 12.93 -1.87
CA LEU A 156 1.30 11.89 -1.45
C LEU A 156 0.55 10.82 -0.66
N ALA A 157 0.54 9.60 -1.14
CA ALA A 157 -0.05 8.48 -0.41
C ALA A 157 0.83 8.07 0.78
N ALA A 158 0.22 7.63 1.86
CA ALA A 158 0.90 6.93 2.95
C ALA A 158 1.02 5.44 2.62
N GLY A 159 2.08 4.80 3.11
CA GLY A 159 2.40 3.40 2.80
C GLY A 159 1.32 2.41 3.22
N SER A 160 0.54 2.71 4.26
CA SER A 160 -0.51 1.82 4.77
C SER A 160 -1.67 1.55 3.80
N PHE A 161 -1.92 2.47 2.84
CA PHE A 161 -2.92 2.25 1.78
C PHE A 161 -2.57 3.04 0.53
N ILE A 162 -2.33 2.32 -0.56
CA ILE A 162 -2.08 2.88 -1.89
C ILE A 162 -2.91 2.09 -2.90
N PHE A 163 -3.53 2.77 -3.85
CA PHE A 163 -4.19 2.12 -4.97
C PHE A 163 -3.73 2.73 -6.29
N CYS A 164 -3.60 1.93 -7.33
CA CYS A 164 -3.19 2.43 -8.65
C CYS A 164 -3.53 1.46 -9.79
N LEU A 165 -3.50 1.99 -11.00
CA LEU A 165 -3.53 1.18 -12.21
C LEU A 165 -2.21 0.42 -12.35
N ALA A 166 -2.26 -0.89 -12.64
CA ALA A 166 -1.07 -1.71 -12.86
C ALA A 166 -0.19 -1.13 -13.99
N ARG A 167 -0.80 -0.60 -15.07
CA ARG A 167 -0.08 0.08 -16.15
C ARG A 167 0.71 1.30 -15.69
N ALA A 168 0.15 2.11 -14.76
CA ALA A 168 0.84 3.25 -14.18
C ALA A 168 2.00 2.81 -13.28
N PHE A 169 1.77 1.77 -12.46
CA PHE A 169 2.76 1.17 -11.58
C PHE A 169 3.98 0.67 -12.38
N HIS A 170 3.73 -0.16 -13.40
CA HIS A 170 4.81 -0.73 -14.22
C HIS A 170 5.52 0.32 -15.08
N ALA A 171 4.79 1.26 -15.69
CA ALA A 171 5.37 2.34 -16.49
C ALA A 171 6.28 3.28 -15.69
N THR A 172 6.06 3.36 -14.36
CA THR A 172 6.87 4.18 -13.45
C THR A 172 7.96 3.40 -12.72
N GLY A 173 8.11 2.10 -12.97
CA GLY A 173 9.14 1.23 -12.39
C GLY A 173 8.83 0.73 -10.98
N GLY A 174 7.58 0.86 -10.49
CA GLY A 174 7.17 0.38 -9.16
C GLY A 174 7.81 1.13 -8.00
N PHE A 175 7.93 0.50 -6.83
CA PHE A 175 8.62 1.07 -5.68
C PHE A 175 10.14 1.07 -5.89
N ASP A 176 10.83 2.13 -5.45
CA ASP A 176 12.28 2.25 -5.57
C ASP A 176 12.97 1.34 -4.54
N GLU A 177 13.57 0.25 -5.01
CA GLU A 177 14.29 -0.73 -4.18
C GLU A 177 15.64 -0.21 -3.65
N LYS A 178 16.05 1.01 -4.01
CA LYS A 178 17.22 1.68 -3.43
C LYS A 178 16.89 2.41 -2.13
N THR A 179 15.60 2.54 -1.78
CA THR A 179 15.13 3.23 -0.57
C THR A 179 14.62 2.24 0.46
N PHE A 180 14.87 2.53 1.74
CA PHE A 180 14.41 1.74 2.88
C PHE A 180 13.27 2.42 3.65
N ALA A 181 12.91 3.65 3.29
CA ALA A 181 11.74 4.36 3.81
C ALA A 181 11.30 5.44 2.83
N GLY A 182 9.99 5.84 2.88
CA GLY A 182 9.43 6.88 2.01
C GLY A 182 9.30 6.49 0.54
N GLU A 183 9.43 5.21 0.20
CA GLU A 183 9.29 4.68 -1.16
C GLU A 183 7.91 4.99 -1.75
N GLU A 184 6.89 5.11 -0.92
CA GLU A 184 5.52 5.50 -1.30
C GLU A 184 5.43 6.96 -1.76
N ILE A 185 6.24 7.84 -1.19
CA ILE A 185 6.31 9.27 -1.59
C ILE A 185 6.86 9.37 -3.02
N PHE A 186 7.95 8.66 -3.30
CA PHE A 186 8.55 8.63 -4.63
C PHE A 186 7.62 8.00 -5.65
N LEU A 187 6.94 6.90 -5.29
CA LEU A 187 5.94 6.26 -6.14
C LEU A 187 4.78 7.21 -6.45
N SER A 188 4.22 7.87 -5.43
CA SER A 188 3.11 8.83 -5.58
C SER A 188 3.46 9.92 -6.57
N ARG A 189 4.65 10.52 -6.46
CA ARG A 189 5.14 11.56 -7.37
C ARG A 189 5.28 11.04 -8.80
N ARG A 190 5.84 9.84 -9.00
CA ARG A 190 6.03 9.24 -10.33
C ARG A 190 4.71 8.87 -10.99
N ILE A 191 3.78 8.22 -10.26
CA ILE A 191 2.45 7.90 -10.78
C ILE A 191 1.66 9.17 -11.09
N SER A 192 1.72 10.20 -10.21
CA SER A 192 1.06 11.48 -10.45
C SER A 192 1.60 12.17 -11.72
N ALA A 193 2.93 12.18 -11.91
CA ALA A 193 3.55 12.74 -13.12
C ALA A 193 3.17 11.96 -14.39
N TRP A 194 3.14 10.63 -14.32
CA TRP A 194 2.67 9.77 -15.39
C TRP A 194 1.19 10.03 -15.71
N GLY A 195 0.35 10.13 -14.67
CA GLY A 195 -1.06 10.40 -14.79
C GLY A 195 -1.36 11.74 -15.49
N LYS A 196 -0.64 12.81 -15.13
CA LYS A 196 -0.77 14.12 -15.79
C LYS A 196 -0.59 14.03 -17.31
N LYS A 197 0.36 13.21 -17.79
CA LYS A 197 0.58 12.99 -19.23
C LYS A 197 -0.54 12.21 -19.91
N GLN A 198 -1.38 11.54 -19.14
CA GLN A 198 -2.52 10.73 -19.60
C GLN A 198 -3.87 11.38 -19.28
N ASN A 199 -3.88 12.62 -18.79
CA ASN A 199 -5.07 13.32 -18.28
C ASN A 199 -5.79 12.53 -17.16
N LEU A 200 -5.01 11.84 -16.30
CA LEU A 200 -5.49 11.09 -15.15
C LEU A 200 -5.06 11.74 -13.84
N LEU A 201 -5.92 11.70 -12.83
CA LEU A 201 -5.66 12.26 -11.51
C LEU A 201 -5.00 11.23 -10.59
N PHE A 202 -4.13 11.71 -9.70
CA PHE A 202 -3.72 11.00 -8.49
C PHE A 202 -4.40 11.70 -7.31
N THR A 203 -5.12 10.97 -6.45
CA THR A 203 -5.98 11.59 -5.44
C THR A 203 -5.80 10.99 -4.04
N ILE A 204 -6.04 11.78 -3.00
CA ILE A 204 -6.07 11.32 -1.61
C ILE A 204 -7.52 11.32 -1.12
N LEU A 205 -8.00 10.15 -0.68
CA LEU A 205 -9.35 9.95 -0.17
C LEU A 205 -9.42 10.36 1.30
N GLU A 206 -10.50 11.06 1.69
CA GLU A 206 -10.61 11.65 3.02
C GLU A 206 -11.76 11.07 3.85
N LYS A 207 -12.85 10.65 3.17
CA LYS A 207 -14.10 10.29 3.86
C LYS A 207 -14.01 9.02 4.71
N HIS A 208 -13.17 8.07 4.31
CA HIS A 208 -13.06 6.75 4.92
C HIS A 208 -11.58 6.41 5.15
N PRO A 209 -10.92 6.99 6.18
CA PRO A 209 -9.50 6.72 6.43
C PRO A 209 -9.26 5.25 6.75
N VAL A 210 -8.08 4.72 6.42
CA VAL A 210 -7.63 3.44 6.99
C VAL A 210 -7.37 3.60 8.48
N ILE A 211 -7.49 2.49 9.22
CA ILE A 211 -7.13 2.40 10.62
C ILE A 211 -5.87 1.56 10.72
N THR A 212 -4.73 2.20 10.97
CA THR A 212 -3.43 1.53 11.09
C THR A 212 -2.98 1.43 12.54
N SER A 213 -2.06 0.51 12.83
CA SER A 213 -1.60 0.27 14.19
C SER A 213 -0.79 1.44 14.74
N SER A 214 -1.13 1.85 15.97
CA SER A 214 -0.41 2.86 16.75
C SER A 214 0.87 2.33 17.41
N ARG A 215 1.18 1.01 17.28
CA ARG A 215 2.26 0.30 17.97
C ARG A 215 3.62 1.00 17.92
N LYS A 216 3.97 1.65 16.80
CA LYS A 216 5.25 2.36 16.65
C LYS A 216 5.37 3.56 17.59
N PHE A 217 4.26 4.20 17.93
CA PHE A 217 4.23 5.31 18.89
C PHE A 217 4.34 4.86 20.35
N HIS A 218 4.19 3.54 20.61
CA HIS A 218 4.49 2.94 21.92
C HIS A 218 5.94 2.45 22.01
N TRP A 219 6.60 2.19 20.87
CA TRP A 219 8.01 1.76 20.86
C TRP A 219 9.00 2.91 20.86
N TYR A 220 8.62 4.05 20.32
CA TYR A 220 9.49 5.22 20.16
C TYR A 220 8.79 6.46 20.70
N SER A 221 9.57 7.34 21.36
CA SER A 221 9.02 8.61 21.81
C SER A 221 8.66 9.51 20.63
N SER A 222 7.65 10.36 20.80
CA SER A 222 7.25 11.32 19.76
C SER A 222 8.39 12.23 19.33
N LEU A 223 9.33 12.54 20.25
CA LEU A 223 10.52 13.35 19.94
C LEU A 223 11.49 12.60 19.02
N GLN A 224 11.73 11.29 19.28
CA GLN A 224 12.56 10.46 18.40
C GLN A 224 11.99 10.39 17.00
N ILE A 225 10.66 10.22 16.87
CA ILE A 225 9.96 10.22 15.58
C ILE A 225 10.11 11.58 14.88
N ALA A 226 9.91 12.68 15.59
CA ALA A 226 10.05 14.03 15.04
C ALA A 226 11.48 14.32 14.55
N LEU A 227 12.49 13.94 15.33
CA LEU A 227 13.91 14.10 14.94
C LEU A 227 14.26 13.22 13.72
N LEU A 228 13.73 12.00 13.64
CA LEU A 228 13.93 11.12 12.50
C LEU A 228 13.29 11.70 11.23
N LEU A 229 12.08 12.23 11.32
CA LEU A 229 11.40 12.89 10.19
C LEU A 229 12.16 14.15 9.75
N LEU A 230 12.67 14.93 10.70
CA LEU A 230 13.51 16.10 10.41
C LEU A 230 14.80 15.69 9.69
N LEU A 231 15.48 14.65 10.18
CA LEU A 231 16.69 14.10 9.55
C LEU A 231 16.43 13.73 8.09
N PHE A 232 15.36 13.00 7.80
CA PHE A 232 15.02 12.62 6.43
C PHE A 232 14.58 13.78 5.55
N SER A 233 14.02 14.84 6.15
CA SER A 233 13.65 16.06 5.42
C SER A 233 14.89 16.87 4.99
N ILE A 234 15.92 16.90 5.83
CA ILE A 234 17.18 17.63 5.55
C ILE A 234 18.13 16.77 4.69
N PHE A 235 18.18 15.47 4.99
CA PHE A 235 19.10 14.53 4.34
C PHE A 235 18.34 13.38 3.65
N PRO A 236 17.67 13.60 2.51
CA PRO A 236 16.87 12.58 1.84
C PRO A 236 17.68 11.35 1.37
N PHE A 237 19.01 11.47 1.21
CA PHE A 237 19.87 10.31 0.95
C PHE A 237 19.91 9.30 2.10
N ALA A 238 19.61 9.72 3.34
CA ALA A 238 19.51 8.85 4.51
C ALA A 238 18.41 7.77 4.35
N LEU A 239 17.39 8.03 3.53
CA LEU A 239 16.35 7.05 3.17
C LEU A 239 16.89 5.83 2.42
N ARG A 240 18.11 5.90 1.88
CA ARG A 240 18.80 4.77 1.22
C ARG A 240 19.63 3.93 2.18
N SER A 241 19.74 4.33 3.44
CA SER A 241 20.49 3.59 4.45
C SER A 241 19.58 2.71 5.28
N ARG A 242 19.77 1.38 5.20
CA ARG A 242 19.03 0.42 6.04
C ARG A 242 19.25 0.69 7.54
N LEU A 243 20.47 1.12 7.92
CA LEU A 243 20.80 1.40 9.31
C LEU A 243 20.01 2.60 9.86
N LEU A 244 19.91 3.69 9.11
CA LEU A 244 19.15 4.88 9.50
C LEU A 244 17.64 4.66 9.45
N CYS A 245 17.18 3.74 8.59
CA CYS A 245 15.77 3.34 8.47
C CYS A 245 15.37 2.19 9.39
N ARG A 246 16.17 1.82 10.40
CA ARG A 246 15.87 0.72 11.36
C ARG A 246 14.49 0.85 12.01
N PHE A 247 14.00 2.06 12.20
CA PHE A 247 12.66 2.34 12.70
C PHE A 247 11.54 1.54 12.00
N TRP A 248 11.69 1.26 10.70
CA TRP A 248 10.70 0.49 9.93
C TRP A 248 10.93 -1.02 9.96
N TYR A 249 12.15 -1.47 10.29
CA TYR A 249 12.58 -2.87 10.12
C TYR A 249 12.85 -3.60 11.43
N THR A 250 13.01 -2.89 12.54
CA THR A 250 13.37 -3.49 13.83
C THR A 250 12.27 -3.27 14.85
N ARG A 251 11.84 -4.36 15.50
CA ARG A 251 11.03 -4.26 16.72
C ARG A 251 12.00 -4.13 17.89
N PRO A 252 11.84 -3.17 18.82
CA PRO A 252 12.62 -3.17 20.04
C PRO A 252 12.38 -4.51 20.76
N MET A 253 13.45 -5.22 21.12
CA MET A 253 13.32 -6.33 22.05
C MET A 253 12.81 -5.74 23.38
N LYS A 254 11.72 -6.30 23.91
CA LYS A 254 11.23 -6.02 25.26
C LYS A 254 12.18 -6.57 26.29
#